data_5359348c3607ac84b25d19e52501b941
#
_entry.id   5359348c3607ac84b25d19e52501b941
#
_cell.length_a   1.000
_cell.length_b   1.000
_cell.length_c   1.000
_cell.angle_alpha   90.00
_cell.angle_beta   90.00
_cell.angle_gamma   90.00
#
_symmetry.space_group_name_H-M   'P 1'
#
loop_
_entity.id
_entity.type
_entity.pdbx_description
1 polymer ?
#
loop_
_entity_poly.entity_id
_entity_poly.type
_entity_poly.pdbx_seq_one_letter_code
_entity_poly.pdbx_strand_id
1 'polypeptide(L)'
;NYLWLCLIALPLGLGAGSVDAALNDFVARNFAARHMNWLHSFWGVGATSGPLIMAFMLSQTGRWQMGYRTVAIVQFTLVAILAFSLPLWQRFPTPTSPHTTTGRVKIRKLKGIAPNLVAFFAYCAVELSTGLWAASFLVQQRGLSQVLAAGGASAYYLGITVGRFLNGFLSSHFKAKNLVRGGVAMILVGIILMFLPFPILSLAGLMIIGLGCAPIYPTLLHETPRRFGAENSATLMGLQMATAYVGLTLMPPLLGVVVGRFGLQFFPLGLLLLALLLVFGTERLNKVLAEQQA
;
A
#
# COMPACT_ATOMS: atom_id res chain seq x y z
N ASN A 1 -5.20 -24.21 18.32
CA ASN A 1 -4.35 -25.04 17.49
C ASN A 1 -3.91 -24.21 16.27
N TYR A 2 -2.60 -24.18 15.99
CA TYR A 2 -2.01 -23.38 14.93
C TYR A 2 -2.62 -23.67 13.53
N LEU A 3 -2.95 -24.94 13.27
CA LEU A 3 -3.57 -25.38 12.02
C LEU A 3 -4.91 -24.68 11.74
N TRP A 4 -5.72 -24.41 12.78
CA TRP A 4 -6.97 -23.67 12.60
C TRP A 4 -6.74 -22.23 12.18
N LEU A 5 -5.68 -21.58 12.69
CA LEU A 5 -5.33 -20.21 12.27
C LEU A 5 -4.93 -20.19 10.79
N CYS A 6 -4.14 -21.18 10.33
CA CYS A 6 -3.78 -21.30 8.93
C CYS A 6 -5.00 -21.54 8.03
N LEU A 7 -5.91 -22.42 8.44
CA LEU A 7 -7.13 -22.71 7.67
C LEU A 7 -8.07 -21.50 7.57
N ILE A 8 -8.23 -20.75 8.67
CA ILE A 8 -9.07 -19.56 8.69
C ILE A 8 -8.43 -18.39 7.91
N ALA A 9 -7.11 -18.32 7.83
CA ALA A 9 -6.40 -17.30 7.07
C ALA A 9 -6.72 -17.36 5.57
N LEU A 10 -7.02 -18.55 5.00
CA LEU A 10 -7.37 -18.69 3.59
C LEU A 10 -8.67 -17.97 3.22
N PRO A 11 -9.84 -18.27 3.83
CA PRO A 11 -11.07 -17.54 3.51
C PRO A 11 -10.98 -16.06 3.89
N LEU A 12 -10.24 -15.70 4.95
CA LEU A 12 -10.01 -14.30 5.32
C LEU A 12 -9.24 -13.56 4.21
N GLY A 13 -8.16 -14.15 3.69
CA GLY A 13 -7.36 -13.58 2.61
C GLY A 13 -8.14 -13.45 1.30
N LEU A 14 -8.92 -14.48 0.94
CA LEU A 14 -9.78 -14.45 -0.24
C LEU A 14 -10.85 -13.36 -0.13
N GLY A 15 -11.50 -13.25 1.03
CA GLY A 15 -12.50 -12.22 1.27
C GLY A 15 -11.91 -10.81 1.24
N ALA A 16 -10.81 -10.59 1.96
CA ALA A 16 -10.12 -9.30 1.99
C ALA A 16 -9.65 -8.87 0.59
N GLY A 17 -8.98 -9.76 -0.14
CA GLY A 17 -8.48 -9.45 -1.49
C GLY A 17 -9.59 -9.19 -2.50
N SER A 18 -10.72 -9.92 -2.42
CA SER A 18 -11.88 -9.72 -3.30
C SER A 18 -12.55 -8.36 -3.05
N VAL A 19 -12.77 -8.01 -1.78
CA VAL A 19 -13.37 -6.73 -1.39
C VAL A 19 -12.45 -5.58 -1.78
N ASP A 20 -11.16 -5.71 -1.51
CA ASP A 20 -10.16 -4.67 -1.79
C ASP A 20 -10.10 -4.40 -3.31
N ALA A 21 -9.99 -5.43 -4.15
CA ALA A 21 -9.96 -5.27 -5.60
C ALA A 21 -11.26 -4.65 -6.14
N ALA A 22 -12.43 -5.13 -5.69
CA ALA A 22 -13.73 -4.64 -6.13
C ALA A 22 -13.97 -3.17 -5.72
N LEU A 23 -13.61 -2.81 -4.48
CA LEU A 23 -13.80 -1.46 -3.97
C LEU A 23 -12.89 -0.45 -4.67
N ASN A 24 -11.63 -0.82 -4.89
CA ASN A 24 -10.68 0.02 -5.63
C ASN A 24 -11.13 0.25 -7.08
N ASP A 25 -11.58 -0.79 -7.78
CA ASP A 25 -12.11 -0.68 -9.14
C ASP A 25 -13.37 0.21 -9.19
N PHE A 26 -14.29 0.02 -8.23
CA PHE A 26 -15.48 0.85 -8.11
C PHE A 26 -15.17 2.33 -7.90
N VAL A 27 -14.24 2.63 -6.96
CA VAL A 27 -13.83 4.01 -6.67
C VAL A 27 -13.07 4.62 -7.85
N ALA A 28 -12.20 3.86 -8.51
CA ALA A 28 -11.44 4.37 -9.65
C ALA A 28 -12.31 4.73 -10.86
N ARG A 29 -13.43 4.02 -11.05
CA ARG A 29 -14.35 4.28 -12.16
C ARG A 29 -15.40 5.35 -11.88
N ASN A 30 -15.85 5.44 -10.64
CA ASN A 30 -17.02 6.27 -10.32
C ASN A 30 -16.66 7.55 -9.54
N PHE A 31 -15.45 7.67 -9.01
CA PHE A 31 -15.07 8.78 -8.13
C PHE A 31 -13.75 9.42 -8.55
N ALA A 32 -13.52 10.65 -8.08
CA ALA A 32 -12.28 11.36 -8.32
C ALA A 32 -11.11 10.78 -7.51
N ALA A 33 -9.87 11.06 -7.96
CA ALA A 33 -8.62 10.59 -7.32
C ALA A 33 -8.52 10.89 -5.81
N ARG A 34 -9.12 12.00 -5.35
CA ARG A 34 -9.19 12.35 -3.91
C ARG A 34 -9.86 11.25 -3.08
N HIS A 35 -10.93 10.64 -3.59
CA HIS A 35 -11.65 9.59 -2.87
C HIS A 35 -10.83 8.30 -2.76
N MET A 36 -10.06 7.96 -3.80
CA MET A 36 -9.10 6.85 -3.74
C MET A 36 -8.04 7.07 -2.65
N ASN A 37 -7.49 8.29 -2.57
CA ASN A 37 -6.50 8.63 -1.56
C ASN A 37 -7.10 8.59 -0.13
N TRP A 38 -8.30 9.11 0.05
CA TRP A 38 -9.00 9.06 1.35
C TRP A 38 -9.37 7.63 1.74
N LEU A 39 -9.83 6.80 0.80
CA LEU A 39 -10.06 5.37 1.04
C LEU A 39 -8.82 4.70 1.65
N HIS A 40 -7.66 4.93 1.03
CA HIS A 40 -6.39 4.39 1.52
C HIS A 40 -5.88 5.06 2.81
N SER A 41 -6.33 6.29 3.14
CA SER A 41 -6.04 6.91 4.43
C SER A 41 -6.75 6.19 5.57
N PHE A 42 -7.98 5.72 5.37
CA PHE A 42 -8.72 4.96 6.36
C PHE A 42 -8.08 3.61 6.70
N TRP A 43 -7.26 3.05 5.81
CA TRP A 43 -6.41 1.91 6.16
C TRP A 43 -5.47 2.25 7.33
N GLY A 44 -4.86 3.43 7.32
CA GLY A 44 -4.00 3.89 8.42
C GLY A 44 -4.78 4.09 9.73
N VAL A 45 -6.03 4.58 9.65
CA VAL A 45 -6.92 4.68 10.81
C VAL A 45 -7.19 3.29 11.38
N GLY A 46 -7.51 2.30 10.53
CA GLY A 46 -7.73 0.91 10.95
C GLY A 46 -6.47 0.27 11.56
N ALA A 47 -5.32 0.47 10.92
CA ALA A 47 -4.04 -0.05 11.40
C ALA A 47 -3.64 0.53 12.77
N THR A 48 -4.03 1.78 13.06
CA THR A 48 -3.77 2.43 14.34
C THR A 48 -4.82 2.04 15.39
N SER A 49 -6.09 2.01 15.04
CA SER A 49 -7.17 1.74 15.99
C SER A 49 -7.21 0.29 16.47
N GLY A 50 -6.83 -0.67 15.63
CA GLY A 50 -6.81 -2.09 15.99
C GLY A 50 -5.97 -2.40 17.23
N PRO A 51 -4.67 -2.05 17.26
CA PRO A 51 -3.82 -2.21 18.45
C PRO A 51 -4.31 -1.42 19.67
N LEU A 52 -4.89 -0.22 19.49
CA LEU A 52 -5.44 0.57 20.58
C LEU A 52 -6.66 -0.10 21.23
N ILE A 53 -7.58 -0.64 20.42
CA ILE A 53 -8.72 -1.44 20.91
C ILE A 53 -8.21 -2.65 21.68
N MET A 54 -7.21 -3.36 21.16
CA MET A 54 -6.62 -4.51 21.83
C MET A 54 -5.99 -4.13 23.17
N ALA A 55 -5.18 -3.06 23.21
CA ALA A 55 -4.53 -2.57 24.42
C ALA A 55 -5.57 -2.15 25.48
N PHE A 56 -6.61 -1.42 25.06
CA PHE A 56 -7.69 -0.99 25.94
C PHE A 56 -8.44 -2.20 26.52
N MET A 57 -8.87 -3.15 25.70
CA MET A 57 -9.58 -4.34 26.16
C MET A 57 -8.72 -5.21 27.07
N LEU A 58 -7.44 -5.33 26.78
CA LEU A 58 -6.50 -6.07 27.60
C LEU A 58 -6.33 -5.40 28.99
N SER A 59 -6.21 -4.08 29.04
CA SER A 59 -6.08 -3.32 30.29
C SER A 59 -7.35 -3.40 31.16
N GLN A 60 -8.55 -3.42 30.54
CA GLN A 60 -9.81 -3.45 31.28
C GLN A 60 -10.22 -4.87 31.71
N THR A 61 -9.89 -5.88 30.93
CA THR A 61 -10.45 -7.24 31.15
C THR A 61 -9.38 -8.30 31.41
N GLY A 62 -8.11 -8.00 31.19
CA GLY A 62 -7.01 -8.98 31.21
C GLY A 62 -7.09 -10.06 30.11
N ARG A 63 -8.03 -9.93 29.15
CA ARG A 63 -8.34 -10.98 28.16
C ARG A 63 -8.18 -10.46 26.74
N TRP A 64 -7.21 -10.98 25.98
CA TRP A 64 -6.99 -10.64 24.58
C TRP A 64 -8.19 -10.98 23.67
N GLN A 65 -8.98 -12.00 24.03
CA GLN A 65 -10.18 -12.41 23.29
C GLN A 65 -11.23 -11.29 23.21
N MET A 66 -11.29 -10.42 24.22
CA MET A 66 -12.23 -9.29 24.23
C MET A 66 -11.88 -8.26 23.15
N GLY A 67 -10.60 -8.04 22.89
CA GLY A 67 -10.18 -7.19 21.77
C GLY A 67 -10.66 -7.71 20.41
N TYR A 68 -10.47 -9.00 20.14
CA TYR A 68 -10.96 -9.62 18.90
C TYR A 68 -12.49 -9.60 18.81
N ARG A 69 -13.21 -9.84 19.92
CA ARG A 69 -14.68 -9.74 19.95
C ARG A 69 -15.16 -8.34 19.62
N THR A 70 -14.53 -7.30 20.17
CA THR A 70 -14.85 -5.90 19.86
C THR A 70 -14.66 -5.61 18.37
N VAL A 71 -13.52 -5.99 17.80
CA VAL A 71 -13.27 -5.82 16.36
C VAL A 71 -14.30 -6.59 15.54
N ALA A 72 -14.64 -7.83 15.92
CA ALA A 72 -15.65 -8.63 15.23
C ALA A 72 -17.03 -7.95 15.25
N ILE A 73 -17.44 -7.38 16.38
CA ILE A 73 -18.72 -6.64 16.49
C ILE A 73 -18.72 -5.44 15.53
N VAL A 74 -17.63 -4.67 15.49
CA VAL A 74 -17.50 -3.53 14.56
C VAL A 74 -17.59 -4.01 13.10
N GLN A 75 -16.92 -5.10 12.76
CA GLN A 75 -16.95 -5.65 11.39
C GLN A 75 -18.35 -6.18 11.02
N PHE A 76 -19.01 -6.91 11.92
CA PHE A 76 -20.38 -7.39 11.64
C PHE A 76 -21.38 -6.23 11.54
N THR A 77 -21.22 -5.19 12.34
CA THR A 77 -22.03 -3.96 12.20
C THR A 77 -21.82 -3.32 10.83
N LEU A 78 -20.57 -3.22 10.37
CA LEU A 78 -20.26 -2.73 9.02
C LEU A 78 -20.90 -3.61 7.95
N VAL A 79 -20.81 -4.94 8.06
CA VAL A 79 -21.45 -5.88 7.12
C VAL A 79 -22.96 -5.65 7.07
N ALA A 80 -23.62 -5.47 8.23
CA ALA A 80 -25.05 -5.16 8.28
C ALA A 80 -25.36 -3.84 7.57
N ILE A 81 -24.60 -2.76 7.84
CA ILE A 81 -24.76 -1.47 7.15
C ILE A 81 -24.61 -1.63 5.63
N LEU A 82 -23.59 -2.36 5.19
CA LEU A 82 -23.36 -2.63 3.76
C LEU A 82 -24.51 -3.42 3.15
N ALA A 83 -25.03 -4.44 3.83
CA ALA A 83 -26.18 -5.22 3.38
C ALA A 83 -27.45 -4.35 3.21
N PHE A 84 -27.74 -3.49 4.18
CA PHE A 84 -28.86 -2.55 4.08
C PHE A 84 -28.65 -1.47 3.00
N SER A 85 -27.40 -1.15 2.67
CA SER A 85 -27.07 -0.17 1.63
C SER A 85 -27.04 -0.74 0.21
N LEU A 86 -27.20 -2.07 0.03
CA LEU A 86 -27.16 -2.72 -1.30
C LEU A 86 -28.02 -2.02 -2.38
N PRO A 87 -29.26 -1.55 -2.10
CA PRO A 87 -30.06 -0.85 -3.10
C PRO A 87 -29.44 0.46 -3.60
N LEU A 88 -28.59 1.11 -2.77
CA LEU A 88 -27.90 2.34 -3.17
C LEU A 88 -26.81 2.07 -4.23
N TRP A 89 -26.18 0.91 -4.17
CA TRP A 89 -25.13 0.52 -5.11
C TRP A 89 -25.69 0.26 -6.53
N GLN A 90 -26.96 -0.14 -6.64
CA GLN A 90 -27.65 -0.34 -7.92
C GLN A 90 -27.83 0.98 -8.71
N ARG A 91 -27.70 2.14 -8.08
CA ARG A 91 -27.78 3.45 -8.73
C ARG A 91 -26.53 3.77 -9.59
N PHE A 92 -25.44 3.05 -9.36
CA PHE A 92 -24.25 3.20 -10.18
C PHE A 92 -24.33 2.27 -11.39
N PRO A 93 -24.00 2.76 -12.59
CA PRO A 93 -24.03 1.92 -13.78
C PRO A 93 -23.17 0.68 -13.55
N THR A 94 -23.79 -0.47 -13.57
CA THR A 94 -23.03 -1.72 -13.68
C THR A 94 -22.36 -1.65 -15.04
N PRO A 95 -21.04 -1.84 -15.13
CA PRO A 95 -20.43 -1.97 -16.44
C PRO A 95 -21.15 -3.13 -17.11
N THR A 96 -21.89 -2.86 -18.15
CA THR A 96 -22.31 -3.86 -19.10
C THR A 96 -21.03 -4.34 -19.77
N SER A 97 -20.27 -5.17 -19.06
CA SER A 97 -19.36 -6.07 -19.73
C SER A 97 -20.28 -6.91 -20.59
N PRO A 98 -20.22 -6.80 -21.92
CA PRO A 98 -20.74 -7.89 -22.71
C PRO A 98 -19.99 -9.11 -22.18
N HIS A 99 -20.69 -10.08 -21.63
CA HIS A 99 -20.20 -11.44 -21.52
C HIS A 99 -20.04 -12.01 -22.93
N THR A 100 -19.39 -11.25 -23.81
CA THR A 100 -18.86 -11.77 -25.04
C THR A 100 -17.66 -12.61 -24.63
N THR A 101 -17.89 -13.88 -24.55
CA THR A 101 -16.90 -14.96 -24.51
C THR A 101 -15.86 -14.87 -25.63
N THR A 102 -15.91 -13.86 -26.44
CA THR A 102 -15.00 -13.56 -27.57
C THR A 102 -13.96 -12.52 -27.16
N GLY A 103 -12.94 -12.99 -26.47
CA GLY A 103 -11.72 -12.23 -26.26
C GLY A 103 -11.42 -11.98 -24.79
N ARG A 104 -10.95 -13.00 -24.08
CA ARG A 104 -9.98 -12.76 -23.03
C ARG A 104 -8.90 -11.86 -23.66
N VAL A 105 -9.01 -10.55 -23.43
CA VAL A 105 -7.94 -9.63 -23.80
C VAL A 105 -6.70 -10.26 -23.20
N LYS A 106 -5.75 -10.62 -24.07
CA LYS A 106 -4.49 -11.21 -23.60
C LYS A 106 -3.80 -10.07 -22.84
N ILE A 107 -4.03 -10.00 -21.52
CA ILE A 107 -3.50 -8.97 -20.61
C ILE A 107 -2.00 -8.75 -20.88
N ARG A 108 -1.28 -9.83 -21.21
CA ARG A 108 0.12 -9.77 -21.65
C ARG A 108 0.38 -8.92 -22.91
N LYS A 109 -0.65 -8.62 -23.72
CA LYS A 109 -0.52 -7.76 -24.92
C LYS A 109 -0.80 -6.28 -24.64
N LEU A 110 -1.31 -5.94 -23.45
CA LEU A 110 -1.50 -4.54 -23.08
C LEU A 110 -0.14 -3.87 -22.87
N LYS A 111 0.14 -2.87 -23.71
CA LYS A 111 1.40 -2.12 -23.60
C LYS A 111 1.43 -1.39 -22.24
N GLY A 112 2.56 -1.47 -21.54
CA GLY A 112 2.74 -0.82 -20.24
C GLY A 112 2.32 -1.66 -19.01
N ILE A 113 1.72 -2.87 -19.20
CA ILE A 113 1.32 -3.68 -18.05
C ILE A 113 2.54 -4.17 -17.24
N ALA A 114 3.59 -4.64 -17.89
CA ALA A 114 4.77 -5.16 -17.20
C ALA A 114 5.45 -4.09 -16.32
N PRO A 115 5.80 -2.89 -16.82
CA PRO A 115 6.37 -1.85 -15.96
C PRO A 115 5.38 -1.36 -14.89
N ASN A 116 4.07 -1.41 -15.13
CA ASN A 116 3.08 -1.09 -14.12
C ASN A 116 3.13 -2.11 -12.96
N LEU A 117 3.17 -3.42 -13.26
CA LEU A 117 3.29 -4.47 -12.23
C LEU A 117 4.61 -4.37 -11.46
N VAL A 118 5.72 -4.07 -12.15
CA VAL A 118 7.01 -3.80 -11.49
C VAL A 118 6.90 -2.64 -10.51
N ALA A 119 6.19 -1.56 -10.87
CA ALA A 119 5.99 -0.42 -9.98
C ALA A 119 5.18 -0.82 -8.73
N PHE A 120 4.11 -1.62 -8.85
CA PHE A 120 3.33 -2.11 -7.71
C PHE A 120 4.15 -3.03 -6.80
N PHE A 121 4.89 -3.98 -7.37
CA PHE A 121 5.80 -4.85 -6.64
C PHE A 121 6.84 -4.04 -5.84
N ALA A 122 7.56 -3.16 -6.52
CA ALA A 122 8.66 -2.40 -5.94
C ALA A 122 8.16 -1.41 -4.86
N TYR A 123 7.02 -0.76 -5.10
CA TYR A 123 6.41 0.12 -4.12
C TYR A 123 6.07 -0.62 -2.82
N CYS A 124 5.33 -1.71 -2.90
CA CYS A 124 4.94 -2.48 -1.71
C CYS A 124 6.14 -3.13 -1.02
N ALA A 125 7.16 -3.51 -1.78
CA ALA A 125 8.43 -3.99 -1.25
C ALA A 125 9.14 -2.91 -0.42
N VAL A 126 9.22 -1.67 -0.91
CA VAL A 126 9.77 -0.51 -0.16
C VAL A 126 8.93 -0.22 1.07
N GLU A 127 7.60 -0.10 0.89
CA GLU A 127 6.68 0.28 1.98
C GLU A 127 6.80 -0.67 3.16
N LEU A 128 6.61 -1.97 2.96
CA LEU A 128 6.59 -2.92 4.07
C LEU A 128 7.99 -3.21 4.61
N SER A 129 9.01 -3.26 3.76
CA SER A 129 10.39 -3.45 4.25
C SER A 129 10.83 -2.30 5.13
N THR A 130 10.49 -1.06 4.78
CA THR A 130 10.77 0.10 5.62
C THR A 130 10.07 -0.03 6.97
N GLY A 131 8.75 -0.31 6.98
CA GLY A 131 7.99 -0.40 8.22
C GLY A 131 8.46 -1.50 9.16
N LEU A 132 8.85 -2.67 8.65
CA LEU A 132 9.28 -3.81 9.46
C LEU A 132 10.72 -3.65 10.01
N TRP A 133 11.62 -3.06 9.23
CA TRP A 133 13.06 -3.02 9.62
C TRP A 133 13.49 -1.70 10.22
N ALA A 134 12.66 -0.63 10.13
CA ALA A 134 13.00 0.72 10.61
C ALA A 134 13.45 0.74 12.07
N ALA A 135 12.64 0.17 12.97
CA ALA A 135 12.96 0.18 14.42
C ALA A 135 14.27 -0.57 14.71
N SER A 136 14.47 -1.75 14.10
CA SER A 136 15.71 -2.52 14.27
C SER A 136 16.92 -1.75 13.76
N PHE A 137 16.80 -1.07 12.62
CA PHE A 137 17.86 -0.23 12.08
C PHE A 137 18.22 0.93 13.02
N LEU A 138 17.21 1.62 13.56
CA LEU A 138 17.42 2.74 14.48
C LEU A 138 18.08 2.31 15.78
N VAL A 139 17.70 1.15 16.34
CA VAL A 139 18.33 0.63 17.55
C VAL A 139 19.76 0.20 17.28
N GLN A 140 19.99 -0.66 16.29
CA GLN A 140 21.27 -1.33 16.11
C GLN A 140 22.32 -0.46 15.40
N GLN A 141 21.90 0.42 14.47
CA GLN A 141 22.82 1.22 13.66
C GLN A 141 22.91 2.68 14.10
N ARG A 142 21.92 3.16 14.85
CA ARG A 142 21.87 4.56 15.32
C ARG A 142 21.94 4.68 16.83
N GLY A 143 21.97 3.56 17.57
CA GLY A 143 22.08 3.55 19.02
C GLY A 143 20.89 4.17 19.76
N LEU A 144 19.73 4.28 19.08
CA LEU A 144 18.52 4.82 19.70
C LEU A 144 17.92 3.81 20.68
N SER A 145 17.27 4.32 21.75
CA SER A 145 16.49 3.49 22.64
C SER A 145 15.32 2.84 21.89
N GLN A 146 14.85 1.70 22.39
CA GLN A 146 13.69 0.99 21.78
C GLN A 146 12.45 1.90 21.68
N VAL A 147 12.24 2.78 22.66
CA VAL A 147 11.11 3.73 22.68
C VAL A 147 11.23 4.75 21.54
N LEU A 148 12.42 5.35 21.35
CA LEU A 148 12.64 6.32 20.27
C LEU A 148 12.59 5.64 18.89
N ALA A 149 13.10 4.42 18.78
CA ALA A 149 13.06 3.66 17.54
C ALA A 149 11.62 3.27 17.15
N ALA A 150 10.81 2.86 18.11
CA ALA A 150 9.38 2.62 17.90
C ALA A 150 8.64 3.92 17.50
N GLY A 151 8.98 5.06 18.12
CA GLY A 151 8.51 6.38 17.73
C GLY A 151 8.86 6.72 16.26
N GLY A 152 10.07 6.40 15.82
CA GLY A 152 10.51 6.58 14.43
C GLY A 152 9.72 5.72 13.44
N ALA A 153 9.48 4.45 13.77
CA ALA A 153 8.61 3.59 12.97
C ALA A 153 7.16 4.12 12.92
N SER A 154 6.65 4.62 14.04
CA SER A 154 5.32 5.24 14.10
C SER A 154 5.25 6.51 13.26
N ALA A 155 6.30 7.35 13.27
CA ALA A 155 6.38 8.55 12.43
C ALA A 155 6.37 8.21 10.94
N TYR A 156 7.00 7.09 10.53
CA TYR A 156 6.92 6.57 9.16
C TYR A 156 5.46 6.28 8.74
N TYR A 157 4.73 5.50 9.53
CA TYR A 157 3.32 5.17 9.23
C TYR A 157 2.40 6.39 9.31
N LEU A 158 2.67 7.30 10.25
CA LEU A 158 1.97 8.59 10.32
C LEU A 158 2.21 9.41 9.05
N GLY A 159 3.44 9.42 8.55
CA GLY A 159 3.80 10.04 7.26
C GLY A 159 2.96 9.49 6.10
N ILE A 160 2.80 8.16 6.01
CA ILE A 160 1.94 7.52 5.00
C ILE A 160 0.49 7.97 5.15
N THR A 161 -0.06 7.92 6.37
CA THR A 161 -1.47 8.20 6.64
C THR A 161 -1.81 9.67 6.36
N VAL A 162 -1.05 10.59 6.94
CA VAL A 162 -1.20 12.04 6.74
C VAL A 162 -0.93 12.40 5.28
N GLY A 163 0.11 11.83 4.69
CA GLY A 163 0.46 12.05 3.30
C GLY A 163 -0.65 11.60 2.34
N ARG A 164 -1.31 10.45 2.57
CA ARG A 164 -2.46 9.99 1.78
C ARG A 164 -3.65 10.94 1.91
N PHE A 165 -3.92 11.42 3.12
CA PHE A 165 -4.97 12.40 3.35
C PHE A 165 -4.70 13.70 2.60
N LEU A 166 -3.48 14.26 2.73
CA LEU A 166 -3.06 15.46 2.02
C LEU A 166 -3.06 15.27 0.50
N ASN A 167 -2.63 14.09 0.02
CA ASN A 167 -2.63 13.79 -1.40
C ASN A 167 -4.05 13.75 -1.99
N GLY A 168 -5.08 13.49 -1.19
CA GLY A 168 -6.47 13.64 -1.59
C GLY A 168 -6.77 15.06 -2.11
N PHE A 169 -6.23 16.09 -1.44
CA PHE A 169 -6.37 17.47 -1.89
C PHE A 169 -5.42 17.81 -3.05
N LEU A 170 -4.15 17.37 -2.97
CA LEU A 170 -3.15 17.63 -3.99
C LEU A 170 -3.51 16.99 -5.33
N SER A 171 -4.22 15.87 -5.33
CA SER A 171 -4.65 15.15 -6.54
C SER A 171 -5.63 15.93 -7.43
N SER A 172 -6.27 16.97 -6.91
CA SER A 172 -7.10 17.87 -7.71
C SER A 172 -6.31 18.98 -8.43
N HIS A 173 -5.07 19.27 -7.99
CA HIS A 173 -4.24 20.37 -8.50
C HIS A 173 -3.07 19.86 -9.36
N PHE A 174 -2.58 18.67 -9.10
CA PHE A 174 -1.41 18.09 -9.76
C PHE A 174 -1.75 16.86 -10.59
N LYS A 175 -1.07 16.72 -11.74
CA LYS A 175 -1.20 15.52 -12.58
C LYS A 175 -0.66 14.29 -11.84
N ALA A 176 -1.33 13.16 -12.00
CA ALA A 176 -0.97 11.87 -11.40
C ALA A 176 0.53 11.52 -11.55
N LYS A 177 1.09 11.73 -12.76
CA LYS A 177 2.52 11.53 -13.03
C LYS A 177 3.42 12.33 -12.10
N ASN A 178 3.09 13.60 -11.83
CA ASN A 178 3.90 14.48 -10.99
C ASN A 178 3.81 14.09 -9.52
N LEU A 179 2.62 13.67 -9.05
CA LEU A 179 2.43 13.17 -7.69
C LEU A 179 3.26 11.91 -7.44
N VAL A 180 3.23 10.95 -8.38
CA VAL A 180 4.06 9.74 -8.28
C VAL A 180 5.54 10.07 -8.29
N ARG A 181 6.00 10.94 -9.20
CA ARG A 181 7.42 11.37 -9.26
C ARG A 181 7.87 12.08 -8.00
N GLY A 182 7.04 12.99 -7.47
CA GLY A 182 7.30 13.67 -6.21
C GLY A 182 7.43 12.69 -5.05
N GLY A 183 6.51 11.73 -4.96
CA GLY A 183 6.57 10.67 -3.95
C GLY A 183 7.84 9.82 -4.05
N VAL A 184 8.19 9.38 -5.26
CA VAL A 184 9.43 8.60 -5.49
C VAL A 184 10.68 9.42 -5.14
N ALA A 185 10.72 10.70 -5.51
CA ALA A 185 11.84 11.59 -5.15
C ALA A 185 11.97 11.73 -3.62
N MET A 186 10.85 11.89 -2.90
CA MET A 186 10.86 11.92 -1.43
C MET A 186 11.37 10.61 -0.83
N ILE A 187 10.97 9.45 -1.37
CA ILE A 187 11.51 8.15 -0.93
C ILE A 187 13.03 8.12 -1.08
N LEU A 188 13.56 8.50 -2.23
CA LEU A 188 15.00 8.54 -2.48
C LEU A 188 15.73 9.49 -1.54
N VAL A 189 15.21 10.70 -1.33
CA VAL A 189 15.77 11.66 -0.36
C VAL A 189 15.78 11.07 1.04
N GLY A 190 14.68 10.47 1.49
CA GLY A 190 14.60 9.85 2.81
C GLY A 190 15.59 8.70 2.98
N ILE A 191 15.79 7.86 1.94
CA ILE A 191 16.80 6.79 1.96
C ILE A 191 18.22 7.38 2.02
N ILE A 192 18.50 8.44 1.27
CA ILE A 192 19.81 9.14 1.33
C ILE A 192 20.09 9.64 2.74
N LEU A 193 19.11 10.24 3.41
CA LEU A 193 19.26 10.68 4.80
C LEU A 193 19.56 9.52 5.75
N MET A 194 19.07 8.31 5.46
CA MET A 194 19.37 7.12 6.26
C MET A 194 20.80 6.60 6.08
N PHE A 195 21.51 6.96 5.02
CA PHE A 195 22.94 6.64 4.90
C PHE A 195 23.83 7.49 5.82
N LEU A 196 23.36 8.68 6.21
CA LEU A 196 24.11 9.55 7.08
C LEU A 196 24.13 9.01 8.51
N PRO A 197 25.26 9.13 9.25
CA PRO A 197 25.44 8.50 10.57
C PRO A 197 24.67 9.21 11.70
N PHE A 198 23.83 10.18 11.40
CA PHE A 198 23.12 10.97 12.39
C PHE A 198 21.72 10.40 12.69
N PRO A 199 21.42 10.05 13.96
CA PRO A 199 20.11 9.48 14.33
C PRO A 199 18.93 10.35 13.92
N ILE A 200 19.03 11.66 14.09
CA ILE A 200 17.96 12.61 13.75
C ILE A 200 17.65 12.62 12.24
N LEU A 201 18.68 12.46 11.40
CA LEU A 201 18.49 12.40 9.95
C LEU A 201 17.85 11.07 9.53
N SER A 202 18.14 9.97 10.23
CA SER A 202 17.47 8.69 10.00
C SER A 202 15.99 8.76 10.39
N LEU A 203 15.63 9.42 11.49
CA LEU A 203 14.23 9.66 11.89
C LEU A 203 13.49 10.53 10.87
N ALA A 204 14.10 11.65 10.46
CA ALA A 204 13.54 12.51 9.42
C ALA A 204 13.41 11.77 8.09
N GLY A 205 14.42 10.96 7.72
CA GLY A 205 14.39 10.14 6.52
C GLY A 205 13.22 9.17 6.49
N LEU A 206 12.93 8.47 7.60
CA LEU A 206 11.78 7.58 7.71
C LEU A 206 10.45 8.31 7.51
N MET A 207 10.28 9.48 8.14
CA MET A 207 9.07 10.27 7.95
C MET A 207 8.90 10.73 6.49
N ILE A 208 10.00 11.18 5.86
CA ILE A 208 10.02 11.60 4.46
C ILE A 208 9.71 10.41 3.52
N ILE A 209 10.25 9.21 3.79
CA ILE A 209 9.89 7.99 3.05
C ILE A 209 8.38 7.73 3.18
N GLY A 210 7.82 7.82 4.39
CA GLY A 210 6.39 7.64 4.62
C GLY A 210 5.53 8.61 3.82
N LEU A 211 5.86 9.90 3.86
CA LEU A 211 5.19 10.93 3.04
C LEU A 211 5.35 10.64 1.54
N GLY A 212 6.51 10.18 1.10
CA GLY A 212 6.79 9.81 -0.28
C GLY A 212 6.01 8.59 -0.76
N CYS A 213 5.79 7.61 0.11
CA CYS A 213 4.96 6.44 -0.18
C CYS A 213 3.49 6.80 -0.40
N ALA A 214 3.01 7.84 0.26
CA ALA A 214 1.59 8.18 0.32
C ALA A 214 0.89 8.33 -1.04
N PRO A 215 1.40 9.10 -2.02
CA PRO A 215 0.71 9.34 -3.28
C PRO A 215 0.77 8.17 -4.26
N ILE A 216 1.71 7.23 -4.11
CA ILE A 216 2.08 6.32 -5.21
C ILE A 216 1.00 5.29 -5.47
N TYR A 217 0.67 4.45 -4.48
CA TYR A 217 -0.25 3.33 -4.65
C TYR A 217 -1.66 3.77 -5.05
N PRO A 218 -2.33 4.68 -4.33
CA PRO A 218 -3.68 5.09 -4.67
C PRO A 218 -3.76 5.81 -6.01
N THR A 219 -2.73 6.58 -6.38
CA THR A 219 -2.68 7.26 -7.68
C THR A 219 -2.51 6.27 -8.83
N LEU A 220 -1.63 5.26 -8.68
CA LEU A 220 -1.45 4.24 -9.72
C LEU A 220 -2.71 3.40 -9.93
N LEU A 221 -3.42 3.02 -8.85
CA LEU A 221 -4.70 2.31 -8.94
C LEU A 221 -5.79 3.15 -9.61
N HIS A 222 -5.95 4.40 -9.18
CA HIS A 222 -6.97 5.29 -9.74
C HIS A 222 -6.80 5.53 -11.25
N GLU A 223 -5.57 5.54 -11.74
CA GLU A 223 -5.26 5.73 -13.15
C GLU A 223 -5.47 4.46 -14.00
N THR A 224 -5.73 3.29 -13.40
CA THR A 224 -5.83 2.00 -14.12
C THR A 224 -6.93 1.99 -15.20
N PRO A 225 -8.17 2.41 -14.93
CA PRO A 225 -9.23 2.42 -15.95
C PRO A 225 -8.89 3.35 -17.11
N ARG A 226 -8.28 4.49 -16.82
CA ARG A 226 -7.91 5.49 -17.83
C ARG A 226 -6.74 5.02 -18.73
N ARG A 227 -5.79 4.26 -18.16
CA ARG A 227 -4.58 3.82 -18.86
C ARG A 227 -4.79 2.56 -19.69
N PHE A 228 -5.65 1.66 -19.24
CA PHE A 228 -5.79 0.32 -19.80
C PHE A 228 -7.23 -0.04 -20.24
N GLY A 229 -8.15 0.92 -20.15
CA GLY A 229 -9.57 0.71 -20.46
C GLY A 229 -10.38 0.26 -19.23
N ALA A 230 -11.60 0.78 -19.13
CA ALA A 230 -12.52 0.48 -18.03
C ALA A 230 -12.95 -1.00 -18.02
N GLU A 231 -13.01 -1.62 -19.20
CA GLU A 231 -13.38 -3.03 -19.39
C GLU A 231 -12.34 -4.00 -18.81
N ASN A 232 -11.06 -3.57 -18.73
CA ASN A 232 -9.95 -4.38 -18.21
C ASN A 232 -9.65 -4.07 -16.72
N SER A 233 -10.24 -3.00 -16.20
CA SER A 233 -9.86 -2.38 -14.92
C SER A 233 -9.91 -3.35 -13.76
N ALA A 234 -11.01 -4.07 -13.54
CA ALA A 234 -11.18 -5.00 -12.43
C ALA A 234 -10.12 -6.11 -12.45
N THR A 235 -9.89 -6.72 -13.63
CA THR A 235 -8.90 -7.80 -13.78
C THR A 235 -7.48 -7.28 -13.56
N LEU A 236 -7.18 -6.08 -14.08
CA LEU A 236 -5.85 -5.48 -13.92
C LEU A 236 -5.59 -5.05 -12.48
N MET A 237 -6.56 -4.48 -11.79
CA MET A 237 -6.42 -4.15 -10.37
C MET A 237 -6.17 -5.39 -9.53
N GLY A 238 -6.89 -6.49 -9.78
CA GLY A 238 -6.61 -7.76 -9.12
C GLY A 238 -5.18 -8.25 -9.35
N LEU A 239 -4.66 -8.12 -10.59
CA LEU A 239 -3.28 -8.49 -10.91
C LEU A 239 -2.24 -7.54 -10.28
N GLN A 240 -2.51 -6.24 -10.27
CA GLN A 240 -1.69 -5.23 -9.61
C GLN A 240 -1.57 -5.52 -8.10
N MET A 241 -2.69 -5.80 -7.46
CA MET A 241 -2.74 -6.11 -6.03
C MET A 241 -2.06 -7.45 -5.72
N ALA A 242 -2.29 -8.49 -6.51
CA ALA A 242 -1.59 -9.76 -6.35
C ALA A 242 -0.07 -9.57 -6.45
N THR A 243 0.39 -8.79 -7.42
CA THR A 243 1.82 -8.48 -7.59
C THR A 243 2.37 -7.64 -6.44
N ALA A 244 1.59 -6.67 -5.94
CA ALA A 244 1.91 -5.89 -4.75
C ALA A 244 2.06 -6.80 -3.51
N TYR A 245 1.13 -7.72 -3.29
CA TYR A 245 1.19 -8.69 -2.19
C TYR A 245 2.39 -9.63 -2.28
N VAL A 246 2.82 -10.01 -3.48
CA VAL A 246 4.09 -10.76 -3.66
C VAL A 246 5.26 -9.89 -3.18
N GLY A 247 5.31 -8.61 -3.55
CA GLY A 247 6.36 -7.68 -3.12
C GLY A 247 6.42 -7.54 -1.60
N LEU A 248 5.27 -7.26 -0.97
CA LEU A 248 5.22 -7.07 0.48
C LEU A 248 5.46 -8.35 1.30
N THR A 249 5.15 -9.52 0.75
CA THR A 249 5.34 -10.79 1.46
C THR A 249 6.77 -11.31 1.34
N LEU A 250 7.37 -11.21 0.15
CA LEU A 250 8.68 -11.81 -0.10
C LEU A 250 9.85 -10.90 0.21
N MET A 251 9.72 -9.58 -0.06
CA MET A 251 10.90 -8.71 0.02
C MET A 251 11.38 -8.41 1.44
N PRO A 252 10.53 -8.21 2.45
CA PRO A 252 11.02 -8.00 3.82
C PRO A 252 11.80 -9.19 4.39
N PRO A 253 11.36 -10.46 4.23
CA PRO A 253 12.15 -11.62 4.64
C PRO A 253 13.45 -11.76 3.84
N LEU A 254 13.43 -11.55 2.52
CA LEU A 254 14.64 -11.61 1.70
C LEU A 254 15.66 -10.55 2.12
N LEU A 255 15.18 -9.33 2.37
CA LEU A 255 16.02 -8.28 2.93
C LEU A 255 16.56 -8.68 4.32
N GLY A 256 15.71 -9.35 5.12
CA GLY A 256 16.11 -9.92 6.43
C GLY A 256 17.25 -10.91 6.34
N VAL A 257 17.26 -11.78 5.34
CA VAL A 257 18.38 -12.70 5.09
C VAL A 257 19.65 -11.92 4.74
N VAL A 258 19.55 -10.91 3.90
CA VAL A 258 20.70 -10.08 3.51
C VAL A 258 21.26 -9.33 4.73
N VAL A 259 20.43 -8.63 5.49
CA VAL A 259 20.88 -7.86 6.65
C VAL A 259 21.33 -8.76 7.81
N GLY A 260 20.76 -9.95 7.94
CA GLY A 260 21.20 -10.95 8.91
C GLY A 260 22.58 -11.51 8.61
N ARG A 261 22.96 -11.61 7.33
CA ARG A 261 24.26 -12.12 6.90
C ARG A 261 25.35 -11.05 6.82
N PHE A 262 25.01 -9.85 6.34
CA PHE A 262 25.97 -8.79 6.04
C PHE A 262 25.92 -7.63 7.04
N GLY A 263 24.91 -7.58 7.89
CA GLY A 263 24.68 -6.54 8.88
C GLY A 263 23.61 -5.54 8.45
N LEU A 264 22.98 -4.92 9.45
CA LEU A 264 21.84 -4.02 9.26
C LEU A 264 22.23 -2.67 8.61
N GLN A 265 23.55 -2.36 8.53
CA GLN A 265 24.05 -1.20 7.78
C GLN A 265 23.69 -1.26 6.28
N PHE A 266 23.44 -2.45 5.72
CA PHE A 266 23.03 -2.63 4.33
C PHE A 266 21.52 -2.42 4.10
N PHE A 267 20.73 -2.20 5.15
CA PHE A 267 19.30 -1.96 5.03
C PHE A 267 18.95 -0.76 4.11
N PRO A 268 19.57 0.44 4.26
CA PRO A 268 19.29 1.54 3.35
C PRO A 268 19.67 1.24 1.88
N LEU A 269 20.72 0.44 1.66
CA LEU A 269 21.11 0.00 0.32
C LEU A 269 20.04 -0.91 -0.30
N GLY A 270 19.51 -1.85 0.47
CA GLY A 270 18.40 -2.70 0.03
C GLY A 270 17.16 -1.90 -0.35
N LEU A 271 16.80 -0.90 0.47
CA LEU A 271 15.72 0.03 0.15
C LEU A 271 16.01 0.86 -1.12
N LEU A 272 17.25 1.31 -1.30
CA LEU A 272 17.66 2.06 -2.48
C LEU A 272 17.48 1.23 -3.75
N LEU A 273 17.89 -0.02 -3.76
CA LEU A 273 17.71 -0.91 -4.91
C LEU A 273 16.23 -1.12 -5.26
N LEU A 274 15.38 -1.30 -4.26
CA LEU A 274 13.93 -1.40 -4.45
C LEU A 274 13.33 -0.08 -4.94
N ALA A 275 13.78 1.06 -4.42
CA ALA A 275 13.35 2.38 -4.87
C ALA A 275 13.79 2.67 -6.32
N LEU A 276 14.99 2.26 -6.72
CA LEU A 276 15.45 2.36 -8.12
C LEU A 276 14.60 1.47 -9.05
N LEU A 277 14.21 0.28 -8.61
CA LEU A 277 13.27 -0.57 -9.34
C LEU A 277 11.91 0.12 -9.49
N LEU A 278 11.44 0.83 -8.46
CA LEU A 278 10.22 1.64 -8.51
C LEU A 278 10.35 2.79 -9.52
N VAL A 279 11.48 3.52 -9.52
CA VAL A 279 11.78 4.54 -10.54
C VAL A 279 11.71 3.94 -11.94
N PHE A 280 12.40 2.82 -12.15
CA PHE A 280 12.39 2.13 -13.44
C PHE A 280 10.96 1.76 -13.88
N GLY A 281 10.17 1.13 -13.01
CA GLY A 281 8.79 0.74 -13.30
C GLY A 281 7.92 1.93 -13.67
N THR A 282 7.96 3.01 -12.87
CA THR A 282 7.12 4.20 -13.07
C THR A 282 7.53 5.01 -14.30
N GLU A 283 8.83 5.20 -14.55
CA GLU A 283 9.30 5.97 -15.72
C GLU A 283 9.15 5.18 -17.02
N ARG A 284 9.39 3.87 -17.00
CA ARG A 284 9.14 3.02 -18.17
C ARG A 284 7.66 3.00 -18.54
N LEU A 285 6.78 2.92 -17.53
CA LEU A 285 5.33 3.05 -17.73
C LEU A 285 4.98 4.39 -18.38
N ASN A 286 5.49 5.50 -17.84
CA ASN A 286 5.23 6.84 -18.36
C ASN A 286 5.70 6.98 -19.82
N LYS A 287 6.84 6.39 -20.18
CA LYS A 287 7.38 6.41 -21.55
C LYS A 287 6.47 5.64 -22.51
N VAL A 288 6.10 4.41 -22.15
CA VAL A 288 5.24 3.56 -23.00
C VAL A 288 3.87 4.21 -23.23
N LEU A 289 3.30 4.86 -22.21
CA LEU A 289 2.02 5.55 -22.34
C LEU A 289 2.12 6.83 -23.21
N ALA A 290 3.23 7.54 -23.15
CA ALA A 290 3.47 8.70 -24.03
C ALA A 290 3.60 8.28 -25.49
N GLU A 291 4.27 7.17 -25.78
CA GLU A 291 4.42 6.59 -27.13
C GLU A 291 3.07 6.10 -27.72
N GLN A 292 2.04 5.90 -26.91
CA GLN A 292 0.70 5.52 -27.37
C GLN A 292 -0.17 6.74 -27.71
N GLN A 293 0.19 7.92 -27.22
CA GLN A 293 -0.55 9.17 -27.43
C GLN A 293 0.02 10.02 -28.57
N ALA A 294 1.24 9.70 -29.02
CA ALA A 294 1.91 10.30 -30.16
C ALA A 294 1.56 9.54 -31.47
#